data_b2a7d084cc99449d0fa058c7ef1f4470
#
_entry.id   b2a7d084cc99449d0fa058c7ef1f4470
#
_cell.length_a   1.000
_cell.length_b   1.000
_cell.length_c   1.000
_cell.angle_alpha   90.00
_cell.angle_beta   90.00
_cell.angle_gamma   90.00
#
_symmetry.space_group_name_H-M   'P 1'
#
loop_
_entity.id
_entity.type
_entity.pdbx_description
1 polymer ?
#
loop_
_entity_poly.entity_id
_entity_poly.type
_entity_poly.pdbx_seq_one_letter_code
_entity_poly.pdbx_strand_id
1 'polypeptide(L)'
;MKLIEDLRDRVKRFNDRLTSGTYIRAIIEENDDYIIEMNEQDQLYDSGINTSGVKIMSYKPYKPLTIRIKKEKGQPTDRVTLRDTGDFQSSFYLEVGSEQFEIKANDWKTDELIKKYGREILGLTDEHISELIWNFIYPDILEKAKSDIYG
;
A
#
# COMPACT_ATOMS: atom_id res chain seq x y z
N MET A 1 -22.77 40.00 0.28
CA MET A 1 -23.11 39.29 -0.98
C MET A 1 -21.90 38.77 -1.67
N LYS A 2 -20.88 39.60 -1.96
CA LYS A 2 -19.61 39.15 -2.53
C LYS A 2 -18.92 38.08 -1.69
N LEU A 3 -18.96 38.16 -0.36
CA LEU A 3 -18.38 37.17 0.56
C LEU A 3 -19.07 35.81 0.45
N ILE A 4 -20.38 35.76 0.28
CA ILE A 4 -21.15 34.53 0.14
C ILE A 4 -20.84 33.85 -1.21
N GLU A 5 -20.74 34.63 -2.27
CA GLU A 5 -20.38 34.15 -3.60
C GLU A 5 -18.96 33.60 -3.61
N ASP A 6 -18.02 34.31 -3.01
CA ASP A 6 -16.61 33.85 -2.89
C ASP A 6 -16.50 32.55 -2.10
N LEU A 7 -17.20 32.45 -0.96
CA LEU A 7 -17.22 31.24 -0.15
C LEU A 7 -17.82 30.05 -0.93
N ARG A 8 -18.94 30.28 -1.62
CA ARG A 8 -19.56 29.24 -2.45
C ARG A 8 -18.62 28.75 -3.56
N ASP A 9 -17.90 29.67 -4.19
CA ASP A 9 -16.97 29.32 -5.26
C ASP A 9 -15.76 28.54 -4.73
N ARG A 10 -15.27 28.87 -3.54
CA ARG A 10 -14.21 28.11 -2.86
C ARG A 10 -14.65 26.68 -2.52
N VAL A 11 -15.85 26.55 -1.95
CA VAL A 11 -16.42 25.22 -1.63
C VAL A 11 -16.61 24.39 -2.89
N LYS A 12 -17.10 25.01 -3.97
CA LYS A 12 -17.26 24.32 -5.26
C LYS A 12 -15.92 23.82 -5.80
N ARG A 13 -14.88 24.66 -5.80
CA ARG A 13 -13.55 24.26 -6.26
C ARG A 13 -12.98 23.11 -5.44
N PHE A 14 -13.13 23.15 -4.13
CA PHE A 14 -12.74 22.07 -3.24
C PHE A 14 -13.46 20.76 -3.58
N ASN A 15 -14.79 20.83 -3.72
CA ASN A 15 -15.58 19.65 -4.08
C ASN A 15 -15.19 19.07 -5.44
N ASP A 16 -14.95 19.91 -6.44
CA ASP A 16 -14.52 19.46 -7.77
C ASP A 16 -13.18 18.73 -7.72
N ARG A 17 -12.22 19.22 -6.94
CA ARG A 17 -10.91 18.58 -6.75
C ARG A 17 -11.01 17.29 -5.94
N LEU A 18 -11.92 17.24 -4.96
CA LEU A 18 -12.15 16.04 -4.16
C LEU A 18 -12.80 14.95 -5.02
N THR A 19 -13.88 15.27 -5.73
CA THR A 19 -14.62 14.29 -6.55
C THR A 19 -13.86 13.83 -7.79
N SER A 20 -12.98 14.66 -8.34
CA SER A 20 -12.10 14.27 -9.45
C SER A 20 -10.95 13.33 -9.02
N GLY A 21 -10.76 13.14 -7.72
CA GLY A 21 -9.67 12.33 -7.17
C GLY A 21 -8.32 13.05 -7.11
N THR A 22 -8.24 14.32 -7.47
CA THR A 22 -6.99 15.09 -7.49
C THR A 22 -6.30 15.11 -6.12
N TYR A 23 -7.03 15.39 -5.04
CA TYR A 23 -6.47 15.39 -3.69
C TYR A 23 -6.07 14.00 -3.23
N ILE A 24 -6.93 13.00 -3.46
CA ILE A 24 -6.68 11.62 -3.02
C ILE A 24 -5.43 11.07 -3.70
N ARG A 25 -5.27 11.28 -5.01
CA ARG A 25 -4.06 10.86 -5.73
C ARG A 25 -2.80 11.51 -5.16
N ALA A 26 -2.84 12.83 -4.93
CA ALA A 26 -1.69 13.54 -4.36
C ALA A 26 -1.32 12.99 -2.98
N ILE A 27 -2.30 12.73 -2.12
CA ILE A 27 -2.07 12.19 -0.78
C ILE A 27 -1.47 10.77 -0.86
N ILE A 28 -1.97 9.94 -1.75
CA ILE A 28 -1.43 8.59 -1.96
C ILE A 28 0.01 8.66 -2.45
N GLU A 29 0.31 9.51 -3.43
CA GLU A 29 1.68 9.70 -3.95
C GLU A 29 2.64 10.24 -2.89
N GLU A 30 2.19 11.15 -2.04
CA GLU A 30 2.98 11.71 -0.91
C GLU A 30 3.30 10.66 0.15
N ASN A 31 2.51 9.58 0.25
CA ASN A 31 2.66 8.51 1.23
C ASN A 31 3.06 7.17 0.60
N ASP A 32 3.62 7.18 -0.58
CA ASP A 32 3.96 5.95 -1.32
C ASP A 32 4.90 5.03 -0.56
N ASP A 33 5.94 5.55 0.07
CA ASP A 33 6.88 4.77 0.88
C ASP A 33 6.18 4.05 2.03
N TYR A 34 5.27 4.74 2.71
CA TYR A 34 4.50 4.15 3.81
C TYR A 34 3.55 3.05 3.33
N ILE A 35 2.90 3.26 2.19
CA ILE A 35 2.00 2.28 1.58
C ILE A 35 2.79 1.01 1.19
N ILE A 36 3.95 1.19 0.58
CA ILE A 36 4.83 0.09 0.22
C ILE A 36 5.30 -0.67 1.47
N GLU A 37 5.69 0.05 2.51
CA GLU A 37 6.13 -0.56 3.79
C GLU A 37 5.04 -1.40 4.44
N MET A 38 3.77 -0.98 4.39
CA MET A 38 2.65 -1.80 4.86
C MET A 38 2.62 -3.17 4.17
N ASN A 39 2.88 -3.22 2.87
CA ASN A 39 2.89 -4.46 2.12
C ASN A 39 4.16 -5.29 2.38
N GLU A 40 5.32 -4.69 2.16
CA GLU A 40 6.57 -5.43 2.22
C GLU A 40 6.99 -5.82 3.63
N GLN A 41 6.84 -4.91 4.59
CA GLN A 41 7.29 -5.12 5.96
C GLN A 41 6.20 -5.72 6.83
N ASP A 42 5.06 -5.02 6.96
CA ASP A 42 4.03 -5.42 7.92
C ASP A 42 3.32 -6.71 7.48
N GLN A 43 2.89 -6.79 6.23
CA GLN A 43 2.15 -7.94 5.73
C GLN A 43 3.06 -9.12 5.40
N LEU A 44 4.05 -8.93 4.54
CA LEU A 44 4.88 -10.02 4.07
C LEU A 44 5.93 -10.44 5.09
N TYR A 45 6.77 -9.51 5.54
CA TYR A 45 7.89 -9.89 6.40
C TYR A 45 7.45 -10.22 7.83
N ASP A 46 6.72 -9.32 8.49
CA ASP A 46 6.35 -9.52 9.90
C ASP A 46 5.25 -10.55 10.08
N SER A 47 4.23 -10.54 9.23
CA SER A 47 3.05 -11.38 9.39
C SER A 47 2.98 -12.58 8.45
N GLY A 48 3.67 -12.54 7.32
CA GLY A 48 3.62 -13.60 6.31
C GLY A 48 2.24 -13.80 5.71
N ILE A 49 1.48 -12.71 5.53
CA ILE A 49 0.11 -12.73 5.02
C ILE A 49 0.03 -12.06 3.64
N ASN A 50 -0.96 -12.49 2.87
CA ASN A 50 -1.33 -11.84 1.60
C ASN A 50 -2.39 -10.73 1.81
N THR A 51 -2.86 -10.11 0.73
CA THR A 51 -3.85 -9.03 0.79
C THR A 51 -5.22 -9.45 1.32
N SER A 52 -5.53 -10.75 1.30
CA SER A 52 -6.74 -11.31 1.90
C SER A 52 -6.58 -11.62 3.39
N GLY A 53 -5.43 -11.30 3.98
CA GLY A 53 -5.11 -11.61 5.37
C GLY A 53 -4.81 -13.09 5.63
N VAL A 54 -4.64 -13.88 4.57
CA VAL A 54 -4.36 -15.32 4.68
C VAL A 54 -2.86 -15.54 4.83
N LYS A 55 -2.47 -16.38 5.78
CA LYS A 55 -1.07 -16.79 5.95
C LYS A 55 -0.61 -17.58 4.73
N ILE A 56 0.43 -17.08 4.06
CA ILE A 56 0.99 -17.70 2.87
C ILE A 56 1.49 -19.11 3.17
N MET A 57 2.05 -19.33 4.36
CA MET A 57 2.48 -20.64 4.83
C MET A 57 1.35 -21.68 4.83
N SER A 58 0.08 -21.27 4.97
CA SER A 58 -1.06 -22.18 5.02
C SER A 58 -1.38 -22.82 3.67
N TYR A 59 -1.06 -22.15 2.57
CA TYR A 59 -1.32 -22.70 1.23
C TYR A 59 -0.02 -23.00 0.43
N LYS A 60 1.08 -22.42 0.84
CA LYS A 60 2.39 -22.66 0.19
C LYS A 60 3.50 -22.74 1.25
N PRO A 61 3.54 -23.85 2.03
CA PRO A 61 4.53 -24.00 3.09
C PRO A 61 5.95 -24.18 2.50
N TYR A 62 6.96 -23.81 3.29
CA TYR A 62 8.35 -24.08 2.94
C TYR A 62 8.63 -25.57 2.92
N LYS A 63 9.43 -25.98 1.93
CA LYS A 63 9.98 -27.34 1.90
C LYS A 63 11.06 -27.50 2.98
N PRO A 64 11.32 -28.73 3.46
CA PRO A 64 12.33 -28.96 4.49
C PRO A 64 13.71 -28.40 4.16
N LEU A 65 14.14 -28.49 2.91
CA LEU A 65 15.42 -27.91 2.46
C LEU A 65 15.43 -26.38 2.60
N THR A 66 14.33 -25.72 2.24
CA THR A 66 14.20 -24.27 2.38
C THR A 66 14.28 -23.85 3.85
N ILE A 67 13.63 -24.58 4.74
CA ILE A 67 13.70 -24.34 6.19
C ILE A 67 15.13 -24.42 6.69
N ARG A 68 15.86 -25.45 6.26
CA ARG A 68 17.26 -25.65 6.64
C ARG A 68 18.14 -24.49 6.19
N ILE A 69 18.02 -24.07 4.93
CA ILE A 69 18.78 -22.96 4.37
C ILE A 69 18.46 -21.66 5.11
N LYS A 70 17.19 -21.41 5.38
CA LYS A 70 16.78 -20.20 6.11
C LYS A 70 17.29 -20.19 7.54
N LYS A 71 17.29 -21.31 8.23
CA LYS A 71 17.88 -21.44 9.57
C LYS A 71 19.37 -21.13 9.57
N GLU A 72 20.10 -21.65 8.59
CA GLU A 72 21.53 -21.38 8.44
C GLU A 72 21.82 -19.90 8.19
N LYS A 73 20.93 -19.19 7.49
CA LYS A 73 21.01 -17.75 7.23
C LYS A 73 20.45 -16.87 8.36
N GLY A 74 19.88 -17.46 9.40
CA GLY A 74 19.23 -16.72 10.48
C GLY A 74 17.92 -16.04 10.08
N GLN A 75 17.25 -16.55 9.05
CA GLN A 75 16.00 -16.01 8.53
C GLN A 75 14.79 -16.71 9.18
N PRO A 76 13.61 -16.04 9.25
CA PRO A 76 12.40 -16.64 9.77
C PRO A 76 11.98 -17.89 9.01
N THR A 77 11.50 -18.91 9.74
CA THR A 77 11.01 -20.17 9.18
C THR A 77 9.55 -20.45 9.54
N ASP A 78 8.97 -19.64 10.41
CA ASP A 78 7.59 -19.79 10.90
C ASP A 78 6.55 -19.12 9.97
N ARG A 79 7.02 -18.40 8.97
CA ARG A 79 6.20 -17.70 8.00
C ARG A 79 6.93 -17.52 6.68
N VAL A 80 6.18 -17.37 5.58
CA VAL A 80 6.73 -17.04 4.26
C VAL A 80 6.89 -15.53 4.16
N THR A 81 8.11 -15.05 4.09
CA THR A 81 8.44 -13.61 4.07
C THR A 81 8.66 -13.07 2.65
N LEU A 82 8.93 -13.93 1.68
CA LEU A 82 9.37 -13.58 0.33
C LEU A 82 10.65 -12.74 0.32
N ARG A 83 11.40 -12.77 1.42
CA ARG A 83 12.66 -12.03 1.55
C ARG A 83 13.82 -13.00 1.72
N ASP A 84 14.72 -12.99 0.76
CA ASP A 84 16.02 -13.66 0.86
C ASP A 84 17.13 -12.60 0.91
N THR A 85 17.41 -11.95 -0.22
CA THR A 85 18.36 -10.84 -0.31
C THR A 85 17.73 -9.47 -0.06
N GLY A 86 16.41 -9.38 -0.16
CA GLY A 86 15.66 -8.13 -0.12
C GLY A 86 15.43 -7.49 -1.50
N ASP A 87 15.93 -8.08 -2.56
CA ASP A 87 15.84 -7.51 -3.91
C ASP A 87 14.39 -7.39 -4.40
N PHE A 88 13.57 -8.40 -4.11
CA PHE A 88 12.15 -8.39 -4.49
C PHE A 88 11.43 -7.22 -3.82
N GLN A 89 11.52 -7.09 -2.51
CA GLN A 89 10.88 -6.02 -1.74
C GLN A 89 11.38 -4.63 -2.16
N SER A 90 12.68 -4.51 -2.40
CA SER A 90 13.28 -3.25 -2.85
C SER A 90 12.80 -2.82 -4.23
N SER A 91 12.20 -3.72 -5.00
CA SER A 91 11.66 -3.44 -6.32
C SER A 91 10.20 -2.97 -6.30
N PHE A 92 9.56 -2.94 -5.13
CA PHE A 92 8.17 -2.52 -5.01
C PHE A 92 8.03 -1.04 -5.36
N TYR A 93 7.00 -0.73 -6.12
CA TYR A 93 6.65 0.64 -6.47
C TYR A 93 5.15 0.81 -6.55
N LEU A 94 4.69 2.04 -6.39
CA LEU A 94 3.29 2.39 -6.44
C LEU A 94 2.95 2.95 -7.82
N GLU A 95 1.89 2.44 -8.43
CA GLU A 95 1.31 3.00 -9.64
C GLU A 95 -0.06 3.57 -9.31
N VAL A 96 -0.20 4.90 -9.45
CA VAL A 96 -1.43 5.61 -9.09
C VAL A 96 -2.19 5.99 -10.35
N GLY A 97 -3.36 5.40 -10.52
CA GLY A 97 -4.28 5.71 -11.61
C GLY A 97 -5.31 6.76 -11.23
N SER A 98 -6.29 7.00 -12.11
CA SER A 98 -7.35 7.98 -11.88
C SER A 98 -8.36 7.54 -10.81
N GLU A 99 -8.58 6.24 -10.66
CA GLU A 99 -9.58 5.67 -9.75
C GLU A 99 -9.03 4.60 -8.81
N GLN A 100 -7.79 4.19 -9.01
CA GLN A 100 -7.17 3.13 -8.22
C GLN A 100 -5.66 3.32 -8.14
N PHE A 101 -5.04 2.66 -7.17
CA PHE A 101 -3.60 2.50 -7.13
C PHE A 101 -3.24 1.01 -6.98
N GLU A 102 -2.07 0.65 -7.44
CA GLU A 102 -1.55 -0.71 -7.35
C GLU A 102 -0.12 -0.69 -6.84
N ILE A 103 0.21 -1.67 -6.00
CA ILE A 103 1.60 -1.96 -5.65
C ILE A 103 2.10 -2.99 -6.66
N LYS A 104 3.19 -2.66 -7.32
CA LYS A 104 3.85 -3.52 -8.30
C LYS A 104 5.29 -3.78 -7.90
N ALA A 105 5.90 -4.78 -8.51
CA ALA A 105 7.31 -5.09 -8.33
C ALA A 105 7.96 -5.28 -9.70
N ASN A 106 9.22 -4.87 -9.84
CA ASN A 106 9.95 -5.00 -11.10
C ASN A 106 11.24 -5.82 -11.00
N ASP A 107 11.40 -6.60 -9.93
CA ASP A 107 12.47 -7.58 -9.83
C ASP A 107 12.27 -8.71 -10.85
N TRP A 108 13.35 -9.31 -11.33
CA TRP A 108 13.28 -10.39 -12.31
C TRP A 108 12.54 -11.64 -11.81
N LYS A 109 12.44 -11.83 -10.50
CA LYS A 109 11.71 -12.93 -9.86
C LYS A 109 10.21 -12.70 -9.74
N THR A 110 9.73 -11.48 -10.03
CA THR A 110 8.35 -11.07 -9.74
C THR A 110 7.31 -12.03 -10.34
N ASP A 111 7.42 -12.33 -11.62
CA ASP A 111 6.46 -13.18 -12.32
C ASP A 111 6.45 -14.60 -11.76
N GLU A 112 7.61 -15.14 -11.41
CA GLU A 112 7.74 -16.46 -10.78
C GLU A 112 7.10 -16.49 -9.40
N LEU A 113 7.32 -15.46 -8.59
CA LEU A 113 6.75 -15.35 -7.25
C LEU A 113 5.23 -15.18 -7.29
N ILE A 114 4.71 -14.38 -8.21
CA ILE A 114 3.26 -14.22 -8.42
C ILE A 114 2.64 -15.55 -8.86
N LYS A 115 3.29 -16.26 -9.78
CA LYS A 115 2.82 -17.58 -10.22
C LYS A 115 2.78 -18.59 -9.07
N LYS A 116 3.78 -18.55 -8.19
CA LYS A 116 3.91 -19.49 -7.08
C LYS A 116 2.96 -19.17 -5.91
N TYR A 117 2.85 -17.92 -5.53
CA TYR A 117 2.15 -17.49 -4.32
C TYR A 117 0.83 -16.74 -4.56
N GLY A 118 0.54 -16.37 -5.80
CA GLY A 118 -0.64 -15.60 -6.18
C GLY A 118 -0.36 -14.09 -6.27
N ARG A 119 -1.23 -13.38 -6.98
CA ARG A 119 -1.15 -11.91 -7.13
C ARG A 119 -1.37 -11.18 -5.81
N GLU A 120 -2.04 -11.82 -4.88
CA GLU A 120 -2.42 -11.27 -3.57
C GLU A 120 -1.20 -11.03 -2.66
N ILE A 121 0.00 -11.37 -3.08
CA ILE A 121 1.22 -10.97 -2.35
C ILE A 121 1.53 -9.48 -2.50
N LEU A 122 1.00 -8.82 -3.53
CA LEU A 122 1.17 -7.38 -3.78
C LEU A 122 -0.14 -6.64 -3.51
N GLY A 123 -0.12 -5.68 -2.62
CA GLY A 123 -1.28 -4.88 -2.26
C GLY A 123 -1.46 -4.75 -0.75
N LEU A 124 -2.60 -4.21 -0.34
CA LEU A 124 -2.93 -3.97 1.07
C LEU A 124 -4.13 -4.81 1.51
N THR A 125 -4.10 -5.24 2.74
CA THR A 125 -5.27 -5.81 3.42
C THR A 125 -6.32 -4.73 3.67
N ASP A 126 -7.57 -5.13 3.90
CA ASP A 126 -8.65 -4.20 4.28
C ASP A 126 -8.30 -3.41 5.53
N GLU A 127 -7.61 -4.03 6.49
CA GLU A 127 -7.13 -3.38 7.71
C GLU A 127 -6.13 -2.25 7.39
N HIS A 128 -5.15 -2.50 6.54
CA HIS A 128 -4.19 -1.49 6.12
C HIS A 128 -4.81 -0.39 5.25
N ILE A 129 -5.78 -0.74 4.40
CA ILE A 129 -6.55 0.26 3.65
C ILE A 129 -7.30 1.18 4.61
N SER A 130 -7.94 0.62 5.64
CA SER A 130 -8.63 1.40 6.66
C SER A 130 -7.68 2.32 7.42
N GLU A 131 -6.50 1.83 7.79
CA GLU A 131 -5.44 2.63 8.41
C GLU A 131 -5.00 3.79 7.51
N LEU A 132 -4.78 3.52 6.22
CA LEU A 132 -4.43 4.53 5.24
C LEU A 132 -5.49 5.63 5.14
N ILE A 133 -6.78 5.25 5.09
CA ILE A 133 -7.88 6.20 5.00
C ILE A 133 -7.94 7.10 6.24
N TRP A 134 -7.96 6.50 7.43
CA TRP A 134 -8.22 7.24 8.67
C TRP A 134 -7.01 8.00 9.21
N ASN A 135 -5.80 7.49 8.99
CA ASN A 135 -4.59 8.09 9.54
C ASN A 135 -3.86 9.03 8.57
N PHE A 136 -4.12 8.92 7.27
CA PHE A 136 -3.43 9.71 6.24
C PHE A 136 -4.38 10.47 5.33
N ILE A 137 -5.32 9.78 4.67
CA ILE A 137 -6.18 10.43 3.67
C ILE A 137 -7.14 11.42 4.33
N TYR A 138 -7.87 10.98 5.33
CA TYR A 138 -8.88 11.81 5.99
C TYR A 138 -8.29 13.07 6.64
N PRO A 139 -7.22 12.99 7.46
CA PRO A 139 -6.60 14.20 8.03
C PRO A 139 -6.08 15.18 6.98
N ASP A 140 -5.48 14.69 5.91
CA ASP A 140 -4.95 15.55 4.86
C ASP A 140 -6.05 16.22 4.03
N ILE A 141 -7.18 15.54 3.81
CA ILE A 141 -8.36 16.16 3.18
C ILE A 141 -8.91 17.28 4.05
N LEU A 142 -8.97 17.10 5.37
CA LEU A 142 -9.38 18.17 6.29
C LEU A 142 -8.45 19.38 6.21
N GLU A 143 -7.16 19.19 6.14
CA GLU A 143 -6.18 20.28 5.99
C GLU A 143 -6.37 21.01 4.64
N LYS A 144 -6.60 20.27 3.56
CA LYS A 144 -6.87 20.86 2.24
C LYS A 144 -8.18 21.65 2.25
N ALA A 145 -9.22 21.16 2.93
CA ALA A 145 -10.48 21.87 3.09
C ALA A 145 -10.29 23.19 3.84
N LYS A 146 -9.54 23.18 4.94
CA LYS A 146 -9.22 24.41 5.69
C LYS A 146 -8.48 25.41 4.84
N SER A 147 -7.45 24.97 4.12
CA SER A 147 -6.64 25.83 3.25
C SER A 147 -7.44 26.41 2.10
N ASP A 148 -8.21 25.59 1.40
CA ASP A 148 -8.92 26.01 0.18
C ASP A 148 -10.19 26.83 0.46
N ILE A 149 -10.87 26.57 1.57
CA ILE A 149 -12.13 27.25 1.91
C ILE A 149 -11.89 28.46 2.80
N TYR A 150 -11.05 28.33 3.82
CA TYR A 150 -10.85 29.36 4.84
C TYR A 150 -9.47 30.06 4.80
N GLY A 151 -8.56 29.53 4.01
CA GLY A 151 -7.19 30.04 3.87
C GLY A 151 -7.01 31.33 3.08
#